data_eb773d8b811875f6d5242dc1b489fbe4
#
_entry.id   eb773d8b811875f6d5242dc1b489fbe4
#
_cell.length_a   1.000
_cell.length_b   1.000
_cell.length_c   1.000
_cell.angle_alpha   90.00
_cell.angle_beta   90.00
_cell.angle_gamma   90.00
#
_symmetry.space_group_name_H-M   'P 1'
#
loop_
_entity.id
_entity.type
_entity.pdbx_description
1 polymer ?
#
loop_
_entity_poly.entity_id
_entity_poly.type
_entity_poly.pdbx_seq_one_letter_code
_entity_poly.pdbx_strand_id
1 'polypeptide(L)'
;MKVPPEFRDLFWYCRPETLDTDQHAHFIIERLLEYGSLTSARWVLETYGPARLQAFLRKRGARTLSRKTLSFWTLLLNHPH
;
A
#
# COMPACT_ATOMS: atom_id res chain seq x y z
N MET A 1 5.98 13.83 2.51
CA MET A 1 6.60 12.70 3.23
C MET A 1 7.14 11.70 2.22
N LYS A 2 8.25 11.08 2.50
CA LYS A 2 8.90 10.15 1.59
C LYS A 2 8.78 8.72 2.08
N VAL A 3 8.88 7.78 1.15
CA VAL A 3 8.90 6.35 1.49
C VAL A 3 10.19 6.02 2.24
N PRO A 4 10.11 5.29 3.36
CA PRO A 4 11.32 4.90 4.09
C PRO A 4 12.28 4.09 3.23
N PRO A 5 13.60 4.35 3.34
CA PRO A 5 14.57 3.61 2.53
C PRO A 5 14.62 2.11 2.80
N GLU A 6 14.10 1.66 3.93
CA GLU A 6 14.03 0.22 4.24
C GLU A 6 13.13 -0.55 3.27
N PHE A 7 12.26 0.14 2.52
CA PHE A 7 11.38 -0.49 1.55
C PHE A 7 11.89 -0.40 0.11
N ARG A 8 13.15 0.03 -0.09
CA ARG A 8 13.66 0.27 -1.44
C ARG A 8 13.67 -0.97 -2.33
N ASP A 9 13.76 -2.16 -1.75
CA ASP A 9 13.74 -3.39 -2.54
C ASP A 9 12.42 -3.59 -3.30
N LEU A 10 11.37 -2.96 -2.81
CA LEU A 10 10.05 -3.01 -3.46
C LEU A 10 9.92 -1.98 -4.59
N PHE A 11 10.89 -1.09 -4.70
CA PHE A 11 10.91 -0.03 -5.72
C PHE A 11 12.24 -0.06 -6.47
N TRP A 12 12.65 -1.26 -6.89
CA TRP A 12 13.97 -1.50 -7.47
C TRP A 12 14.24 -0.69 -8.74
N TYR A 13 13.21 -0.23 -9.41
CA TYR A 13 13.36 0.57 -10.62
C TYR A 13 13.21 2.07 -10.40
N CYS A 14 13.11 2.49 -9.15
CA CYS A 14 13.12 3.92 -8.80
C CYS A 14 13.59 4.06 -7.36
N ARG A 15 13.95 5.27 -6.99
CA ARG A 15 14.48 5.54 -5.65
C ARG A 15 13.33 5.93 -4.71
N PRO A 16 13.20 5.26 -3.54
CA PRO A 16 12.15 5.61 -2.58
C PRO A 16 12.19 7.07 -2.16
N GLU A 17 13.37 7.66 -2.04
CA GLU A 17 13.52 9.06 -1.62
C GLU A 17 12.97 10.06 -2.63
N THR A 18 12.70 9.64 -3.86
CA THR A 18 12.07 10.49 -4.87
C THR A 18 10.56 10.32 -4.93
N LEU A 19 10.01 9.37 -4.16
CA LEU A 19 8.58 9.09 -4.15
C LEU A 19 7.90 9.82 -3.00
N ASP A 20 7.06 10.78 -3.34
CA ASP A 20 6.25 11.49 -2.36
C ASP A 20 5.00 10.69 -2.06
N THR A 21 4.67 10.52 -0.77
CA THR A 21 3.54 9.69 -0.36
C THR A 21 2.19 10.23 -0.85
N ASP A 22 2.09 11.53 -1.11
CA ASP A 22 0.84 12.11 -1.61
C ASP A 22 0.76 12.06 -3.13
N GLN A 23 1.83 12.44 -3.82
CA GLN A 23 1.85 12.46 -5.28
C GLN A 23 1.78 11.06 -5.88
N HIS A 24 2.43 10.10 -5.25
CA HIS A 24 2.56 8.73 -5.76
C HIS A 24 1.79 7.73 -4.91
N ALA A 25 0.74 8.17 -4.24
CA ALA A 25 0.01 7.34 -3.28
C ALA A 25 -0.45 6.00 -3.86
N HIS A 26 -1.09 6.02 -5.03
CA HIS A 26 -1.63 4.79 -5.62
C HIS A 26 -0.52 3.79 -5.95
N PHE A 27 0.58 4.27 -6.50
CA PHE A 27 1.72 3.44 -6.84
C PHE A 27 2.36 2.85 -5.58
N ILE A 28 2.55 3.67 -4.56
CA ILE A 28 3.17 3.24 -3.30
C ILE A 28 2.29 2.20 -2.60
N ILE A 29 1.00 2.48 -2.47
CA ILE A 29 0.07 1.55 -1.83
C ILE A 29 0.06 0.22 -2.56
N GLU A 30 -0.07 0.25 -3.88
CA GLU A 30 -0.08 -0.96 -4.71
C GLU A 30 1.16 -1.82 -4.47
N ARG A 31 2.34 -1.20 -4.54
CA ARG A 31 3.59 -1.95 -4.40
C ARG A 31 3.74 -2.53 -2.99
N LEU A 32 3.44 -1.75 -1.97
CA LEU A 32 3.62 -2.20 -0.60
C LEU A 32 2.59 -3.23 -0.17
N LEU A 33 1.36 -3.15 -0.68
CA LEU A 33 0.36 -4.16 -0.38
C LEU A 33 0.59 -5.46 -1.13
N GLU A 34 0.99 -5.38 -2.41
CA GLU A 34 1.15 -6.57 -3.23
C GLU A 34 2.44 -7.33 -2.95
N TYR A 35 3.54 -6.61 -2.78
CA TYR A 35 4.86 -7.22 -2.68
C TYR A 35 5.53 -7.05 -1.32
N GLY A 36 4.92 -6.30 -0.42
CA GLY A 36 5.53 -6.00 0.86
C GLY A 36 5.33 -7.07 1.91
N SER A 37 5.94 -6.82 3.05
CA SER A 37 5.81 -7.67 4.22
C SER A 37 4.81 -7.07 5.20
N LEU A 38 4.66 -7.72 6.36
CA LEU A 38 3.83 -7.21 7.44
C LEU A 38 4.29 -5.81 7.89
N THR A 39 5.60 -5.59 7.90
CA THR A 39 6.17 -4.29 8.29
C THR A 39 5.73 -3.19 7.33
N SER A 40 5.81 -3.43 6.02
CA SER A 40 5.38 -2.44 5.04
C SER A 40 3.88 -2.23 5.06
N ALA A 41 3.11 -3.28 5.29
CA ALA A 41 1.66 -3.19 5.41
C ALA A 41 1.27 -2.28 6.58
N ARG A 42 1.95 -2.44 7.70
CA ARG A 42 1.73 -1.60 8.88
C ARG A 42 2.06 -0.14 8.59
N TRP A 43 3.17 0.10 7.92
CA TRP A 43 3.55 1.46 7.55
C TRP A 43 2.50 2.12 6.66
N VAL A 44 1.98 1.38 5.68
CA VAL A 44 0.93 1.89 4.78
C VAL A 44 -0.32 2.25 5.57
N LEU A 45 -0.73 1.37 6.48
CA LEU A 45 -1.91 1.60 7.29
C LEU A 45 -1.76 2.84 8.18
N GLU A 46 -0.59 3.01 8.78
CA GLU A 46 -0.33 4.15 9.64
C GLU A 46 -0.20 5.45 8.85
N THR A 47 0.37 5.39 7.65
CA THR A 47 0.61 6.57 6.83
C THR A 47 -0.66 7.08 6.16
N TYR A 48 -1.45 6.17 5.59
CA TYR A 48 -2.63 6.55 4.81
C TYR A 48 -3.94 6.42 5.58
N GLY A 49 -3.99 5.53 6.55
CA GLY A 49 -5.20 5.29 7.32
C GLY A 49 -6.16 4.31 6.66
N PRO A 50 -7.03 3.66 7.47
CA PRO A 50 -7.93 2.63 6.94
C PRO A 50 -8.95 3.16 5.93
N ALA A 51 -9.47 4.37 6.14
CA ALA A 51 -10.48 4.93 5.23
C ALA A 51 -9.91 5.14 3.82
N ARG A 52 -8.68 5.65 3.73
CA ARG A 52 -8.03 5.89 2.44
C ARG A 52 -7.69 4.58 1.75
N LEU A 53 -7.27 3.56 2.51
CA LEU A 53 -7.01 2.25 1.96
C LEU A 53 -8.27 1.59 1.45
N GLN A 54 -9.39 1.72 2.16
CA GLN A 54 -10.67 1.20 1.69
C GLN A 54 -11.09 1.85 0.38
N ALA A 55 -10.89 3.16 0.26
CA ALA A 55 -11.19 3.87 -0.97
C ALA A 55 -10.32 3.37 -2.13
N PHE A 56 -9.03 3.14 -1.86
CA PHE A 56 -8.12 2.58 -2.86
C PHE A 56 -8.59 1.20 -3.32
N LEU A 57 -8.94 0.32 -2.38
CA LEU A 57 -9.37 -1.03 -2.72
C LEU A 57 -10.64 -1.02 -3.58
N ARG A 58 -11.58 -0.15 -3.27
CA ARG A 58 -12.81 -0.05 -4.04
C ARG A 58 -12.58 0.46 -5.46
N LYS A 59 -11.72 1.45 -5.60
CA LYS A 59 -11.50 2.11 -6.90
C LYS A 59 -10.48 1.38 -7.77
N ARG A 60 -9.42 0.85 -7.18
CA ARG A 60 -8.28 0.33 -7.93
C ARG A 60 -7.86 -1.09 -7.57
N GLY A 61 -8.32 -1.60 -6.43
CA GLY A 61 -7.84 -2.88 -5.93
C GLY A 61 -7.98 -4.02 -6.94
N ALA A 62 -9.14 -4.12 -7.59
CA ALA A 62 -9.41 -5.19 -8.53
C ALA A 62 -8.52 -5.12 -9.78
N ARG A 63 -7.97 -3.95 -10.10
CA ARG A 63 -7.13 -3.75 -11.27
C ARG A 63 -5.64 -3.92 -10.96
N THR A 64 -5.23 -3.58 -9.76
CA THR A 64 -3.81 -3.44 -9.42
C THR A 64 -3.30 -4.51 -8.47
N LEU A 65 -4.19 -5.15 -7.71
CA LEU A 65 -3.81 -6.17 -6.73
C LEU A 65 -4.27 -7.55 -7.19
N SER A 66 -3.51 -8.57 -6.81
CA SER A 66 -3.94 -9.95 -7.04
C SER A 66 -5.20 -10.22 -6.21
N ARG A 67 -5.96 -11.25 -6.62
CA ARG A 67 -7.18 -11.64 -5.90
C ARG A 67 -6.88 -11.96 -4.43
N LYS A 68 -5.78 -12.65 -4.19
CA LYS A 68 -5.38 -13.04 -2.85
C LYS A 68 -5.12 -11.81 -1.98
N THR A 69 -4.33 -10.87 -2.49
CA THR A 69 -4.00 -9.64 -1.76
C THR A 69 -5.25 -8.79 -1.53
N LEU A 70 -6.08 -8.65 -2.55
CA LEU A 70 -7.30 -7.87 -2.44
C LEU A 70 -8.25 -8.47 -1.39
N SER A 71 -8.41 -9.80 -1.38
CA SER A 71 -9.27 -10.47 -0.41
C SER A 71 -8.76 -10.27 1.01
N PHE A 72 -7.45 -10.44 1.20
CA PHE A 72 -6.83 -10.26 2.51
C PHE A 72 -7.09 -8.86 3.06
N TRP A 73 -6.82 -7.84 2.26
CA TRP A 73 -6.99 -6.45 2.72
C TRP A 73 -8.44 -6.07 2.90
N THR A 74 -9.33 -6.57 2.04
CA THR A 74 -10.76 -6.30 2.19
C THR A 74 -11.27 -6.86 3.52
N LEU A 75 -10.88 -8.09 3.85
CA LEU A 75 -11.28 -8.68 5.12
C LEU A 75 -10.68 -7.94 6.31
N LEU A 76 -9.41 -7.58 6.22
CA LEU A 76 -8.73 -6.90 7.31
C LEU A 76 -9.35 -5.54 7.63
N LEU A 77 -9.65 -4.76 6.59
CA LEU A 77 -10.18 -3.40 6.77
C LEU A 77 -11.67 -3.39 7.14
N ASN A 78 -12.41 -4.41 6.76
CA ASN A 78 -13.83 -4.51 7.09
C ASN A 78 -14.09 -5.21 8.42
N HIS A 79 -13.06 -5.74 9.04
CA HIS A 79 -13.20 -6.45 10.30
C HIS A 79 -13.27 -5.44 11.45
N PRO A 80 -14.32 -5.46 12.29
CA PRO A 80 -14.38 -4.55 13.44
C PRO A 80 -13.33 -4.92 14.47
N HIS A 81 -12.73 -3.92 15.04
CA HIS A 81 -11.71 -4.09 16.09
C HIS A 81 -12.30 -3.90 17.46
#